data_5ae13e9f6e9744fb3606c419f2754c63
#
_entry.id   5ae13e9f6e9744fb3606c419f2754c63
#
_cell.length_a   1.000
_cell.length_b   1.000
_cell.length_c   1.000
_cell.angle_alpha   90.00
_cell.angle_beta   90.00
_cell.angle_gamma   90.00
#
_symmetry.space_group_name_H-M   'P 1'
#
loop_
_entity.id
_entity.type
_entity.pdbx_description
1 polymer ?
#
loop_
_entity_poly.entity_id
_entity_poly.type
_entity_poly.pdbx_seq_one_letter_code
_entity_poly.pdbx_strand_id
1 'polypeptide(L)'
;VETVQKSLLLEQTAKSQALFFRGSWIADYPDAENYLGVFYGKNPAPPNYTRYKNAAFDLLYENALSEKNDSLRYKLYQQMDRIIINDAPVVPLWYDMAIHLVHLDIQNFYPNSLNLLELRSVKKL
;
A
#
# COMPACT_ATOMS: atom_id res chain seq x y z
N VAL A 1 -14.99 2.92 -19.66
CA VAL A 1 -13.87 3.38 -18.81
C VAL A 1 -13.64 4.84 -19.13
N GLU A 2 -13.68 5.70 -18.14
CA GLU A 2 -13.40 7.13 -18.26
C GLU A 2 -11.98 7.41 -17.77
N THR A 3 -11.26 8.26 -18.49
CA THR A 3 -9.91 8.68 -18.11
C THR A 3 -9.98 10.12 -17.61
N VAL A 4 -9.55 10.32 -16.37
CA VAL A 4 -9.53 11.63 -15.72
C VAL A 4 -8.12 11.99 -15.25
N GLN A 5 -7.87 13.26 -14.98
CA GLN A 5 -6.61 13.68 -14.38
C GLN A 5 -6.46 13.11 -12.97
N LYS A 6 -5.20 12.80 -12.57
CA LYS A 6 -4.90 12.20 -11.26
C LYS A 6 -5.45 13.01 -10.08
N SER A 7 -5.34 14.34 -10.12
CA SER A 7 -5.86 15.23 -9.07
C SER A 7 -7.37 15.10 -8.90
N LEU A 8 -8.10 15.08 -10.02
CA LEU A 8 -9.56 14.92 -10.01
C LEU A 8 -9.95 13.52 -9.51
N LEU A 9 -9.25 12.47 -9.92
CA LEU A 9 -9.50 11.11 -9.42
C LEU A 9 -9.33 11.04 -7.90
N LEU A 10 -8.25 11.60 -7.37
CA LEU A 10 -8.01 11.63 -5.92
C LEU A 10 -9.10 12.38 -5.16
N GLU A 11 -9.55 13.49 -5.69
CA GLU A 11 -10.67 14.25 -5.10
C GLU A 11 -11.98 13.45 -5.13
N GLN A 12 -12.32 12.86 -6.27
CA GLN A 12 -13.53 12.07 -6.43
C GLN A 12 -13.55 10.83 -5.52
N THR A 13 -12.42 10.14 -5.41
CA THR A 13 -12.29 8.97 -4.53
C THR A 13 -12.35 9.36 -3.05
N ALA A 14 -11.71 10.47 -2.66
CA ALA A 14 -11.79 11.00 -1.30
C ALA A 14 -13.20 11.43 -0.91
N LYS A 15 -14.02 11.90 -1.88
CA LYS A 15 -15.41 12.30 -1.68
C LYS A 15 -16.45 11.22 -1.93
N SER A 16 -16.05 9.96 -2.19
CA SER A 16 -16.94 8.84 -2.59
C SER A 16 -17.77 9.11 -3.86
N GLN A 17 -17.24 9.88 -4.78
CA GLN A 17 -17.89 10.19 -6.06
C GLN A 17 -17.51 9.22 -7.18
N ALA A 18 -16.44 8.42 -6.99
CA ALA A 18 -16.05 7.36 -7.89
C ALA A 18 -16.50 6.01 -7.31
N LEU A 19 -17.46 5.36 -7.98
CA LEU A 19 -18.00 4.05 -7.54
C LEU A 19 -17.01 2.90 -7.77
N PHE A 20 -16.21 3.00 -8.83
CA PHE A 20 -15.17 2.04 -9.16
C PHE A 20 -13.99 2.79 -9.78
N PHE A 21 -12.78 2.56 -9.29
CA PHE A 21 -11.60 3.29 -9.73
C PHE A 21 -10.34 2.42 -9.64
N ARG A 22 -9.37 2.73 -10.49
CA ARG A 22 -8.03 2.17 -10.36
C ARG A 22 -7.25 2.98 -9.34
N GLY A 23 -6.71 2.30 -8.33
CA GLY A 23 -5.80 2.87 -7.34
C GLY A 23 -4.46 2.14 -7.31
N SER A 24 -3.49 2.71 -6.63
CA SER A 24 -2.24 2.06 -6.26
C SER A 24 -1.83 2.51 -4.88
N TRP A 25 -1.13 1.63 -4.16
CA TRP A 25 -0.53 1.94 -2.87
C TRP A 25 0.93 1.53 -2.88
N ILE A 26 1.78 2.41 -2.43
CA ILE A 26 3.21 2.13 -2.19
C ILE A 26 3.40 2.27 -0.69
N ALA A 27 4.01 1.28 -0.05
CA ALA A 27 4.24 1.32 1.38
C ALA A 27 5.18 2.47 1.75
N ASP A 28 4.85 3.19 2.83
CA ASP A 28 5.68 4.27 3.38
C ASP A 28 6.88 3.71 4.17
N TYR A 29 6.80 2.45 4.60
CA TYR A 29 7.83 1.71 5.33
C TYR A 29 7.73 0.20 5.03
N PRO A 30 8.80 -0.57 5.24
CA PRO A 30 8.88 -1.98 4.82
C PRO A 30 8.17 -2.93 5.81
N ASP A 31 6.88 -2.71 6.06
CA ASP A 31 6.01 -3.62 6.82
C ASP A 31 4.69 -3.81 6.07
N ALA A 32 4.19 -5.05 6.05
CA ALA A 32 2.92 -5.39 5.42
C ALA A 32 1.71 -4.70 6.09
N GLU A 33 1.85 -4.28 7.33
CA GLU A 33 0.86 -3.48 8.05
C GLU A 33 0.43 -2.25 7.24
N ASN A 34 1.37 -1.58 6.56
CA ASN A 34 1.08 -0.39 5.77
C ASN A 34 0.07 -0.65 4.63
N TYR A 35 0.08 -1.85 4.05
CA TYR A 35 -0.92 -2.26 3.05
C TYR A 35 -2.27 -2.63 3.68
N LEU A 36 -2.27 -3.17 4.89
CA LEU A 36 -3.49 -3.55 5.60
C LEU A 36 -4.20 -2.33 6.21
N GLY A 37 -3.44 -1.33 6.64
CA GLY A 37 -3.96 -0.09 7.21
C GLY A 37 -4.90 0.69 6.28
N VAL A 38 -4.80 0.50 4.95
CA VAL A 38 -5.71 1.14 4.00
C VAL A 38 -7.14 0.56 4.05
N PHE A 39 -7.33 -0.58 4.72
CA PHE A 39 -8.63 -1.23 4.91
C PHE A 39 -9.16 -1.11 6.35
N TYR A 40 -8.39 -0.53 7.26
CA TYR A 40 -8.82 -0.38 8.65
C TYR A 40 -10.04 0.53 8.76
N GLY A 41 -11.13 0.00 9.30
CA GLY A 41 -12.45 0.64 9.26
C GLY A 41 -12.56 1.96 10.04
N LYS A 42 -11.62 2.24 10.97
CA LYS A 42 -11.55 3.51 11.71
C LYS A 42 -10.76 4.58 10.98
N ASN A 43 -10.03 4.22 9.91
CA ASN A 43 -9.32 5.20 9.10
C ASN A 43 -10.29 5.96 8.17
N PRO A 44 -10.12 7.29 8.05
CA PRO A 44 -10.84 8.08 7.04
C PRO A 44 -10.32 7.79 5.63
N ALA A 45 -10.91 8.41 4.64
CA ALA A 45 -10.36 8.47 3.30
C ALA A 45 -9.72 9.86 3.03
N PRO A 46 -8.40 9.95 2.80
CA PRO A 46 -7.42 8.85 2.80
C PRO A 46 -7.12 8.26 4.19
N PRO A 47 -6.53 7.06 4.36
CA PRO A 47 -6.13 6.14 3.30
C PRO A 47 -7.21 5.11 2.90
N ASN A 48 -8.28 4.93 3.70
CA ASN A 48 -9.33 3.94 3.42
C ASN A 48 -10.30 4.46 2.32
N TYR A 49 -9.80 4.55 1.08
CA TYR A 49 -10.62 5.03 -0.04
C TYR A 49 -11.81 4.13 -0.37
N THR A 50 -11.73 2.84 -0.07
CA THR A 50 -12.83 1.89 -0.25
C THR A 50 -13.92 2.05 0.80
N ARG A 51 -13.62 2.74 1.91
CA ARG A 51 -14.48 2.84 3.11
C ARG A 51 -14.89 1.47 3.64
N TYR A 52 -14.02 0.50 3.43
CA TYR A 52 -14.21 -0.85 3.93
C TYR A 52 -14.36 -0.84 5.45
N LYS A 53 -15.28 -1.65 5.94
CA LYS A 53 -15.54 -1.83 7.38
C LYS A 53 -15.84 -3.30 7.63
N ASN A 54 -15.02 -3.93 8.45
CA ASN A 54 -15.23 -5.29 8.92
C ASN A 54 -14.69 -5.41 10.34
N ALA A 55 -15.55 -5.69 11.31
CA ALA A 55 -15.18 -5.73 12.72
C ALA A 55 -14.14 -6.82 13.04
N ALA A 56 -14.19 -7.96 12.35
CA ALA A 56 -13.20 -9.02 12.53
C ALA A 56 -11.83 -8.59 11.99
N PHE A 57 -11.79 -7.92 10.85
CA PHE A 57 -10.57 -7.34 10.30
C PHE A 57 -9.98 -6.28 11.25
N ASP A 58 -10.82 -5.35 11.73
CA ASP A 58 -10.39 -4.27 12.61
C ASP A 58 -9.78 -4.81 13.91
N LEU A 59 -10.40 -5.85 14.50
CA LEU A 59 -9.88 -6.51 15.71
C LEU A 59 -8.51 -7.17 15.46
N LEU A 60 -8.35 -7.85 14.32
CA LEU A 60 -7.07 -8.47 13.96
C LEU A 60 -5.99 -7.42 13.73
N TYR A 61 -6.34 -6.30 13.11
CA TYR A 61 -5.43 -5.18 12.88
C TYR A 61 -4.94 -4.58 14.19
N GLU A 62 -5.84 -4.29 15.13
CA GLU A 62 -5.51 -3.75 16.45
C GLU A 62 -4.64 -4.72 17.27
N ASN A 63 -4.93 -6.02 17.20
CA ASN A 63 -4.11 -7.04 17.84
C ASN A 63 -2.71 -7.10 17.22
N ALA A 64 -2.60 -7.00 15.88
CA ALA A 64 -1.32 -7.02 15.20
C ALA A 64 -0.44 -5.82 15.54
N LEU A 65 -1.01 -4.63 15.73
CA LEU A 65 -0.28 -3.43 16.16
C LEU A 65 0.37 -3.58 17.54
N SER A 66 -0.23 -4.37 18.42
CA SER A 66 0.27 -4.61 19.78
C SER A 66 1.15 -5.85 19.90
N GLU A 67 1.17 -6.73 18.88
CA GLU A 67 1.91 -7.99 18.90
C GLU A 67 3.41 -7.75 18.68
N LYS A 68 4.24 -8.20 19.63
CA LYS A 68 5.70 -8.06 19.59
C LYS A 68 6.41 -9.25 18.93
N ASN A 69 5.73 -10.39 18.86
CA ASN A 69 6.28 -11.58 18.19
C ASN A 69 5.97 -11.53 16.70
N ASP A 70 7.02 -11.36 15.89
CA ASP A 70 6.87 -11.24 14.43
C ASP A 70 6.13 -12.44 13.80
N SER A 71 6.40 -13.67 14.26
CA SER A 71 5.74 -14.86 13.73
C SER A 71 4.23 -14.87 14.00
N LEU A 72 3.80 -14.38 15.17
CA LEU A 72 2.39 -14.24 15.49
C LEU A 72 1.77 -13.06 14.73
N ARG A 73 2.46 -11.94 14.64
CA ARG A 73 2.04 -10.77 13.89
C ARG A 73 1.80 -11.10 12.42
N TYR A 74 2.71 -11.82 11.77
CA TYR A 74 2.53 -12.25 10.38
C TYR A 74 1.35 -13.21 10.19
N LYS A 75 1.03 -14.04 11.18
CA LYS A 75 -0.19 -14.87 11.12
C LYS A 75 -1.46 -14.03 11.16
N LEU A 76 -1.48 -12.95 11.96
CA LEU A 76 -2.59 -12.00 11.98
C LEU A 76 -2.72 -11.28 10.62
N TYR A 77 -1.62 -10.86 10.02
CA TYR A 77 -1.61 -10.28 8.67
C TYR A 77 -2.19 -11.23 7.62
N GLN A 78 -1.81 -12.50 7.65
CA GLN A 78 -2.35 -13.51 6.72
C GLN A 78 -3.86 -13.75 6.92
N GLN A 79 -4.36 -13.64 8.15
CA GLN A 79 -5.80 -13.75 8.41
C GLN A 79 -6.54 -12.53 7.85
N MET A 80 -6.02 -11.33 8.04
CA MET A 80 -6.57 -10.10 7.49
C MET A 80 -6.57 -10.12 5.96
N ASP A 81 -5.48 -10.57 5.34
CA ASP A 81 -5.38 -10.71 3.89
C ASP A 81 -6.47 -11.64 3.33
N ARG A 82 -6.71 -12.77 3.99
CA ARG A 82 -7.80 -13.69 3.61
C ARG A 82 -9.19 -13.04 3.70
N ILE A 83 -9.43 -12.23 4.72
CA ILE A 83 -10.69 -11.48 4.86
C ILE A 83 -10.85 -10.51 3.70
N ILE A 84 -9.81 -9.72 3.36
CA ILE A 84 -9.84 -8.78 2.24
C ILE A 84 -10.10 -9.49 0.91
N ILE A 85 -9.42 -10.60 0.65
CA ILE A 85 -9.62 -11.36 -0.58
C ILE A 85 -11.05 -11.94 -0.66
N ASN A 86 -11.60 -12.43 0.45
CA ASN A 86 -12.95 -12.97 0.49
C ASN A 86 -14.04 -11.90 0.34
N ASP A 87 -13.87 -10.76 1.01
CA ASP A 87 -14.83 -9.65 0.96
C ASP A 87 -14.71 -8.81 -0.32
N ALA A 88 -13.54 -8.91 -0.98
CA ALA A 88 -13.22 -8.28 -2.25
C ALA A 88 -13.54 -6.76 -2.33
N PRO A 89 -13.16 -5.92 -1.33
CA PRO A 89 -13.30 -4.47 -1.46
C PRO A 89 -12.41 -3.90 -2.56
N VAL A 90 -11.40 -4.67 -3.00
CA VAL A 90 -10.50 -4.39 -4.12
C VAL A 90 -10.25 -5.64 -4.94
N VAL A 91 -9.86 -5.45 -6.18
CA VAL A 91 -9.34 -6.50 -7.05
C VAL A 91 -7.86 -6.25 -7.27
N PRO A 92 -6.94 -7.03 -6.65
CA PRO A 92 -5.51 -6.91 -6.91
C PRO A 92 -5.21 -7.21 -8.38
N LEU A 93 -4.45 -6.33 -9.05
CA LEU A 93 -4.15 -6.48 -10.47
C LEU A 93 -2.71 -6.95 -10.69
N TRP A 94 -1.73 -6.24 -10.13
CA TRP A 94 -0.29 -6.56 -10.26
C TRP A 94 0.52 -5.80 -9.21
N TYR A 95 1.76 -6.22 -9.05
CA TYR A 95 2.81 -5.43 -8.39
C TYR A 95 3.57 -4.65 -9.43
N ASP A 96 3.80 -3.36 -9.17
CA ASP A 96 4.61 -2.53 -10.04
C ASP A 96 6.08 -2.97 -10.00
N MET A 97 6.75 -2.87 -11.16
CA MET A 97 8.18 -3.10 -11.30
C MET A 97 8.86 -1.77 -11.63
N ALA A 98 9.78 -1.33 -10.78
CA ALA A 98 10.60 -0.18 -11.05
C ALA A 98 11.82 -0.59 -11.89
N ILE A 99 12.04 0.08 -13.02
CA ILE A 99 13.21 -0.11 -13.88
C ILE A 99 14.09 1.12 -13.75
N HIS A 100 15.35 0.92 -13.37
CA HIS A 100 16.35 1.98 -13.28
C HIS A 100 17.37 1.84 -14.40
N LEU A 101 17.47 2.86 -15.25
CA LEU A 101 18.52 2.98 -16.25
C LEU A 101 19.62 3.86 -15.66
N VAL A 102 20.78 3.25 -15.41
CA VAL A 102 21.92 3.93 -14.77
C VAL A 102 23.08 3.99 -15.75
N HIS A 103 23.68 5.18 -15.91
CA HIS A 103 24.84 5.35 -16.77
C HIS A 103 26.04 4.58 -16.21
N LEU A 104 26.92 4.08 -17.08
CA LEU A 104 28.08 3.27 -16.68
C LEU A 104 29.07 4.00 -15.76
N ASP A 105 29.12 5.33 -15.83
CA ASP A 105 29.96 6.17 -14.96
C ASP A 105 29.40 6.35 -13.56
N ILE A 106 28.20 5.83 -13.28
CA ILE A 106 27.56 5.93 -11.98
C ILE A 106 27.85 4.69 -11.17
N GLN A 107 28.43 4.88 -10.00
CA GLN A 107 28.73 3.82 -9.04
C GLN A 107 27.91 3.96 -7.78
N ASN A 108 27.71 2.84 -7.07
CA ASN A 108 27.03 2.75 -5.77
C ASN A 108 25.56 3.23 -5.80
N PHE A 109 24.90 3.09 -6.95
CA PHE A 109 23.45 3.25 -7.02
C PHE A 109 22.77 1.92 -6.70
N TYR A 110 22.01 1.89 -5.60
CA TYR A 110 21.29 0.70 -5.14
C TYR A 110 19.80 1.03 -5.01
N PRO A 111 18.92 0.41 -5.81
CA PRO A 111 17.49 0.55 -5.62
C PRO A 111 17.06 -0.14 -4.31
N ASN A 112 16.04 0.39 -3.65
CA ASN A 112 15.44 -0.21 -2.47
C ASN A 112 13.98 -0.61 -2.74
N SER A 113 13.41 -1.44 -1.85
CA SER A 113 12.05 -1.98 -1.98
C SER A 113 10.94 -0.93 -1.96
N LEU A 114 11.20 0.26 -1.43
CA LEU A 114 10.26 1.39 -1.40
C LEU A 114 10.38 2.30 -2.62
N ASN A 115 11.28 1.98 -3.55
CA ASN A 115 11.60 2.80 -4.72
C ASN A 115 11.96 4.26 -4.38
N LEU A 116 12.58 4.47 -3.22
CA LEU A 116 13.09 5.77 -2.81
C LEU A 116 14.46 6.03 -3.45
N LEU A 117 14.64 7.25 -3.93
CA LEU A 117 15.91 7.66 -4.51
C LEU A 117 16.91 8.03 -3.39
N GLU A 118 17.88 7.14 -3.15
CA GLU A 118 18.94 7.35 -2.17
C GLU A 118 20.29 7.60 -2.88
N LEU A 119 20.77 8.83 -2.82
CA LEU A 119 21.95 9.29 -3.56
C LEU A 119 23.19 9.49 -2.67
N ARG A 120 23.11 9.24 -1.37
CA ARG A 120 24.20 9.50 -0.41
C ARG A 120 25.52 8.82 -0.79
N SER A 121 25.45 7.59 -1.30
CA SER A 121 26.63 6.77 -1.68
C SER A 121 26.98 6.85 -3.15
N VAL A 122 26.13 7.45 -3.97
CA VAL A 122 26.28 7.50 -5.42
C VAL A 122 27.46 8.40 -5.79
N LYS A 123 28.30 7.91 -6.72
CA LYS A 123 29.45 8.64 -7.27
C LYS A 123 29.39 8.61 -8.78
N LYS A 124 29.81 9.70 -9.40
CA LYS A 124 30.11 9.75 -10.82
C LYS A 124 31.63 9.68 -10.98
N LEU A 125 32.11 8.78 -11.85
CA LEU A 125 33.51 8.69 -12.26
C LEU A 125 33.88 9.80 -13.21
#